data_8f54fa9bfbbf0910936071d233afc54a
#
_entry.id   8f54fa9bfbbf0910936071d233afc54a
#
_cell.length_a   1.000
_cell.length_b   1.000
_cell.length_c   1.000
_cell.angle_alpha   90.00
_cell.angle_beta   90.00
_cell.angle_gamma   90.00
#
_symmetry.space_group_name_H-M   'P 1'
#
loop_
_entity.id
_entity.type
_entity.pdbx_description
1 polymer ?
#
loop_
_entity_poly.entity_id
_entity_poly.type
_entity_poly.pdbx_seq_one_letter_code
_entity_poly.pdbx_strand_id
1 'polypeptide(L)'
;MRPLAENPRIMGVVPPDIAVSEFCRPIERAILVQQQAVAAVREALSAAEDVYREEQGTASADIRLLHGEDVISAALQKSADACRAELLTAQPGGGRATALLSKALRRTLELAERDIRQRTLYQHSVRTHGPTLAYIEQVSAVGVEVRTLNELFDRLIIFDRKIAFIPDPRHDLKTTALTIEHPAIVHYLATVFDHAWQRAEPLSITQEQARPPLMTDETRRTVLRLMIEGHTDAAIAKRLGISARTVSTHIGRAAEALNSKSRAQLAYALAQSRLLEDALS
;
A
#
# COMPACT_ATOMS: atom_id res chain seq x y z
N MET A 1 15.30 29.34 -39.84
CA MET A 1 16.06 29.98 -40.93
C MET A 1 16.57 28.89 -41.85
N ARG A 2 16.33 28.99 -43.17
CA ARG A 2 16.88 28.08 -44.19
C ARG A 2 17.68 28.88 -45.20
N PRO A 3 18.78 28.36 -45.78
CA PRO A 3 19.47 28.99 -46.89
C PRO A 3 18.55 29.04 -48.13
N LEU A 4 18.54 30.16 -48.82
CA LEU A 4 17.79 30.30 -50.07
C LEU A 4 18.54 29.52 -51.18
N ALA A 5 17.78 28.83 -52.04
CA ALA A 5 18.32 27.95 -53.07
C ALA A 5 19.26 28.65 -54.04
N GLU A 6 19.12 29.95 -54.25
CA GLU A 6 19.97 30.74 -55.17
C GLU A 6 21.23 31.32 -54.52
N ASN A 7 21.29 31.40 -53.17
CA ASN A 7 22.49 31.86 -52.47
C ASN A 7 22.55 31.28 -51.03
N PRO A 8 23.43 30.30 -50.77
CA PRO A 8 23.51 29.64 -49.46
C PRO A 8 23.98 30.54 -48.30
N ARG A 9 24.42 31.75 -48.56
CA ARG A 9 24.80 32.75 -47.54
C ARG A 9 23.65 33.64 -47.09
N ILE A 10 22.49 33.56 -47.75
CA ILE A 10 21.32 34.33 -47.38
C ILE A 10 20.33 33.42 -46.65
N MET A 11 20.05 33.72 -45.39
CA MET A 11 19.11 33.00 -44.54
C MET A 11 17.72 33.60 -44.66
N GLY A 12 16.75 32.85 -45.20
CA GLY A 12 15.36 33.24 -45.23
C GLY A 12 14.64 32.93 -43.90
N VAL A 13 13.74 33.79 -43.50
CA VAL A 13 12.86 33.54 -42.34
C VAL A 13 11.74 32.61 -42.79
N VAL A 14 11.64 31.44 -42.18
CA VAL A 14 10.53 30.51 -42.41
C VAL A 14 9.36 30.95 -41.51
N PRO A 15 8.13 31.09 -42.02
CA PRO A 15 6.96 31.37 -41.19
C PRO A 15 6.82 30.36 -40.08
N PRO A 16 6.40 30.78 -38.84
CA PRO A 16 6.35 29.91 -37.68
C PRO A 16 5.45 28.65 -37.83
N ASP A 17 4.37 28.78 -38.59
CA ASP A 17 3.42 27.69 -38.90
C ASP A 17 4.07 26.61 -39.79
N ILE A 18 4.87 27.02 -40.78
CA ILE A 18 5.63 26.10 -41.63
C ILE A 18 6.74 25.43 -40.83
N ALA A 19 7.48 26.20 -40.02
CA ALA A 19 8.54 25.66 -39.18
C ALA A 19 8.01 24.64 -38.18
N VAL A 20 6.90 24.94 -37.45
CA VAL A 20 6.25 24.02 -36.54
C VAL A 20 5.84 22.74 -37.27
N SER A 21 5.18 22.85 -38.43
CA SER A 21 4.76 21.69 -39.21
C SER A 21 5.94 20.82 -39.67
N GLU A 22 7.06 21.41 -40.06
CA GLU A 22 8.26 20.64 -40.48
C GLU A 22 8.96 19.95 -39.31
N PHE A 23 9.02 20.58 -38.13
CA PHE A 23 9.68 20.00 -36.96
C PHE A 23 8.76 19.01 -36.20
N CYS A 24 7.46 19.24 -36.16
CA CYS A 24 6.53 18.36 -35.45
C CYS A 24 6.18 17.09 -36.25
N ARG A 25 6.04 17.15 -37.58
CA ARG A 25 5.70 16.00 -38.42
C ARG A 25 6.60 14.76 -38.23
N PRO A 26 7.95 14.86 -38.13
CA PRO A 26 8.79 13.70 -37.89
C PRO A 26 8.53 13.07 -36.49
N ILE A 27 8.28 13.92 -35.50
CA ILE A 27 8.00 13.49 -34.12
C ILE A 27 6.62 12.80 -34.08
N GLU A 28 5.60 13.37 -34.68
CA GLU A 28 4.27 12.79 -34.79
C GLU A 28 4.28 11.43 -35.48
N ARG A 29 5.06 11.29 -36.56
CA ARG A 29 5.27 10.01 -37.26
C ARG A 29 5.97 8.99 -36.36
N ALA A 30 6.98 9.40 -35.59
CA ALA A 30 7.70 8.52 -34.69
C ALA A 30 6.79 8.03 -33.57
N ILE A 31 5.93 8.90 -33.01
CA ILE A 31 4.93 8.55 -32.02
C ILE A 31 3.93 7.52 -32.60
N LEU A 32 3.45 7.75 -33.81
CA LEU A 32 2.50 6.82 -34.46
C LEU A 32 3.12 5.44 -34.68
N VAL A 33 4.38 5.38 -35.13
CA VAL A 33 5.12 4.12 -35.32
C VAL A 33 5.30 3.39 -33.97
N GLN A 34 5.63 4.11 -32.92
CA GLN A 34 5.76 3.54 -31.58
C GLN A 34 4.40 3.00 -31.05
N GLN A 35 3.32 3.74 -31.27
CA GLN A 35 1.98 3.30 -30.90
C GLN A 35 1.56 2.01 -31.62
N GLN A 36 1.87 1.90 -32.93
CA GLN A 36 1.63 0.70 -33.71
C GLN A 36 2.47 -0.48 -33.23
N ALA A 37 3.75 -0.26 -32.91
CA ALA A 37 4.62 -1.29 -32.35
C ALA A 37 4.09 -1.81 -30.99
N VAL A 38 3.64 -0.90 -30.13
CA VAL A 38 3.01 -1.27 -28.84
C VAL A 38 1.73 -2.08 -29.08
N ALA A 39 0.90 -1.69 -30.04
CA ALA A 39 -0.32 -2.44 -30.38
C ALA A 39 0.01 -3.85 -30.89
N ALA A 40 0.99 -4.00 -31.77
CA ALA A 40 1.42 -5.30 -32.28
C ALA A 40 1.99 -6.22 -31.18
N VAL A 41 2.77 -5.66 -30.23
CA VAL A 41 3.26 -6.41 -29.07
C VAL A 41 2.10 -6.84 -28.17
N ARG A 42 1.11 -6.00 -27.95
CA ARG A 42 -0.09 -6.37 -27.16
C ARG A 42 -0.89 -7.48 -27.82
N GLU A 43 -1.06 -7.44 -29.13
CA GLU A 43 -1.77 -8.49 -29.88
C GLU A 43 -1.01 -9.82 -29.84
N ALA A 44 0.31 -9.80 -30.01
CA ALA A 44 1.15 -11.00 -29.91
C ALA A 44 1.13 -11.60 -28.48
N LEU A 45 1.17 -10.75 -27.45
CA LEU A 45 1.08 -11.19 -26.05
C LEU A 45 -0.30 -11.72 -25.69
N SER A 46 -1.38 -11.16 -26.25
CA SER A 46 -2.74 -11.68 -26.05
C SER A 46 -2.89 -13.10 -26.58
N ALA A 47 -2.36 -13.39 -27.76
CA ALA A 47 -2.36 -14.74 -28.31
C ALA A 47 -1.54 -15.73 -27.45
N ALA A 48 -0.40 -15.29 -26.93
CA ALA A 48 0.40 -16.11 -26.00
C ALA A 48 -0.28 -16.33 -24.66
N GLU A 49 -1.03 -15.34 -24.15
CA GLU A 49 -1.83 -15.47 -22.93
C GLU A 49 -2.96 -16.50 -23.08
N ASP A 50 -3.57 -16.60 -24.23
CA ASP A 50 -4.64 -17.56 -24.50
C ASP A 50 -4.09 -18.99 -24.53
N VAL A 51 -2.96 -19.23 -25.20
CA VAL A 51 -2.26 -20.52 -25.18
C VAL A 51 -1.81 -20.90 -23.77
N TYR A 52 -1.25 -19.96 -23.02
CA TYR A 52 -0.82 -20.17 -21.64
C TYR A 52 -1.99 -20.54 -20.72
N ARG A 53 -3.16 -19.92 -20.95
CA ARG A 53 -4.39 -20.21 -20.20
C ARG A 53 -4.95 -21.61 -20.50
N GLU A 54 -4.88 -22.04 -21.74
CA GLU A 54 -5.32 -23.39 -22.16
C GLU A 54 -4.43 -24.49 -21.57
N GLU A 55 -3.11 -24.29 -21.51
CA GLU A 55 -2.18 -25.28 -20.95
C GLU A 55 -2.24 -25.40 -19.42
N GLN A 56 -2.56 -24.32 -18.70
CA GLN A 56 -2.59 -24.33 -17.23
C GLN A 56 -3.87 -24.90 -16.61
N GLY A 57 -4.91 -25.18 -17.38
CA GLY A 57 -6.18 -25.64 -16.86
C GLY A 57 -6.90 -24.60 -15.98
N THR A 58 -8.21 -24.65 -15.92
CA THR A 58 -9.08 -23.65 -15.29
C THR A 58 -8.83 -23.39 -13.79
N ALA A 59 -8.13 -24.26 -13.08
CA ALA A 59 -7.85 -24.14 -11.65
C ALA A 59 -6.62 -23.23 -11.30
N SER A 60 -5.73 -22.96 -12.28
CA SER A 60 -4.52 -22.16 -12.07
C SER A 60 -4.69 -20.68 -12.46
N ALA A 61 -5.77 -20.34 -13.18
CA ALA A 61 -6.00 -18.98 -13.66
C ALA A 61 -6.40 -18.00 -12.55
N ASP A 62 -7.01 -18.50 -11.48
CA ASP A 62 -7.56 -17.66 -10.41
C ASP A 62 -6.53 -17.16 -9.39
N ILE A 63 -5.31 -17.72 -9.39
CA ILE A 63 -4.21 -17.33 -8.50
C ILE A 63 -2.92 -17.28 -9.31
N ARG A 64 -2.30 -16.11 -9.37
CA ARG A 64 -1.06 -15.88 -10.13
C ARG A 64 0.01 -15.24 -9.27
N LEU A 65 1.24 -15.71 -9.40
CA LEU A 65 2.41 -15.12 -8.76
C LEU A 65 2.99 -14.05 -9.69
N LEU A 66 3.14 -12.84 -9.16
CA LEU A 66 3.77 -11.71 -9.83
C LEU A 66 5.18 -11.53 -9.30
N HIS A 67 6.15 -11.39 -10.20
CA HIS A 67 7.55 -11.12 -9.89
C HIS A 67 7.98 -9.76 -10.45
N GLY A 68 8.60 -8.94 -9.62
CA GLY A 68 9.14 -7.62 -9.96
C GLY A 68 8.19 -6.47 -9.57
N GLU A 69 8.77 -5.39 -9.06
CA GLU A 69 8.02 -4.19 -8.63
C GLU A 69 7.22 -3.58 -9.78
N ASP A 70 7.78 -3.55 -10.99
CA ASP A 70 7.12 -2.96 -12.16
C ASP A 70 5.92 -3.79 -12.61
N VAL A 71 6.03 -5.14 -12.58
CA VAL A 71 4.94 -6.06 -12.90
C VAL A 71 3.81 -5.91 -11.89
N ILE A 72 4.14 -5.89 -10.60
CA ILE A 72 3.16 -5.67 -9.53
C ILE A 72 2.49 -4.30 -9.68
N SER A 73 3.28 -3.25 -9.94
CA SER A 73 2.77 -1.89 -10.14
C SER A 73 1.83 -1.80 -11.34
N ALA A 74 2.18 -2.44 -12.46
CA ALA A 74 1.34 -2.49 -13.66
C ALA A 74 0.03 -3.27 -13.41
N ALA A 75 0.08 -4.40 -12.72
CA ALA A 75 -1.10 -5.18 -12.36
C ALA A 75 -2.04 -4.40 -11.43
N LEU A 76 -1.48 -3.71 -10.43
CA LEU A 76 -2.25 -2.83 -9.54
C LEU A 76 -2.88 -1.66 -10.31
N GLN A 77 -2.17 -1.06 -11.27
CA GLN A 77 -2.71 0.02 -12.09
C GLN A 77 -3.84 -0.49 -12.99
N LYS A 78 -3.65 -1.62 -13.68
CA LYS A 78 -4.70 -2.28 -14.49
C LYS A 78 -5.97 -2.53 -13.68
N SER A 79 -5.82 -3.03 -12.44
CA SER A 79 -6.96 -3.28 -11.54
C SER A 79 -7.63 -1.99 -11.07
N ALA A 80 -6.85 -0.93 -10.82
CA ALA A 80 -7.37 0.39 -10.46
C ALA A 80 -8.17 1.00 -11.63
N ASP A 81 -7.67 0.89 -12.86
CA ASP A 81 -8.35 1.40 -14.07
C ASP A 81 -9.68 0.67 -14.31
N ALA A 82 -9.72 -0.64 -14.01
CA ALA A 82 -10.92 -1.47 -14.12
C ALA A 82 -11.90 -1.30 -12.96
N CYS A 83 -11.46 -0.76 -11.81
CA CYS A 83 -12.27 -0.60 -10.60
C CYS A 83 -13.49 0.29 -10.83
N ARG A 84 -14.65 -0.09 -10.29
CA ARG A 84 -15.93 0.61 -10.48
C ARG A 84 -16.68 0.94 -9.18
N ALA A 85 -16.37 0.29 -8.08
CA ALA A 85 -17.14 0.42 -6.84
C ALA A 85 -16.28 0.74 -5.62
N GLU A 86 -15.33 -0.12 -5.26
CA GLU A 86 -14.56 0.08 -4.03
C GLU A 86 -13.13 -0.45 -4.09
N LEU A 87 -12.26 0.23 -3.34
CA LEU A 87 -10.90 -0.20 -3.03
C LEU A 87 -10.75 -0.41 -1.52
N LEU A 88 -10.34 -1.61 -1.12
CA LEU A 88 -10.01 -1.96 0.27
C LEU A 88 -8.50 -2.16 0.39
N THR A 89 -7.88 -1.52 1.36
CA THR A 89 -6.43 -1.57 1.51
C THR A 89 -6.03 -1.78 2.98
N ALA A 90 -5.23 -2.80 3.27
CA ALA A 90 -4.58 -2.99 4.57
C ALA A 90 -3.07 -2.80 4.43
N GLN A 91 -2.50 -1.90 5.24
CA GLN A 91 -1.11 -1.49 5.20
C GLN A 91 -0.44 -1.69 6.56
N PRO A 92 0.05 -2.90 6.87
CA PRO A 92 0.80 -3.16 8.11
C PRO A 92 2.21 -2.54 8.05
N GLY A 93 2.90 -2.53 9.19
CA GLY A 93 4.32 -2.23 9.27
C GLY A 93 4.69 -0.77 9.52
N GLY A 94 3.76 0.07 9.96
CA GLY A 94 4.04 1.45 10.34
C GLY A 94 4.18 2.42 9.16
N GLY A 95 5.02 3.46 9.31
CA GLY A 95 5.16 4.52 8.32
C GLY A 95 5.78 4.03 7.00
N ARG A 96 5.36 4.62 5.89
CA ARG A 96 5.81 4.27 4.53
C ARG A 96 6.82 5.28 3.99
N ALA A 97 7.73 4.82 3.14
CA ALA A 97 8.68 5.70 2.43
C ALA A 97 7.93 6.71 1.52
N THR A 98 8.40 7.95 1.48
CA THR A 98 7.77 9.05 0.74
C THR A 98 7.55 8.73 -0.75
N ALA A 99 8.49 8.05 -1.41
CA ALA A 99 8.36 7.66 -2.81
C ALA A 99 7.17 6.70 -3.06
N LEU A 100 6.90 5.78 -2.12
CA LEU A 100 5.75 4.88 -2.19
C LEU A 100 4.43 5.61 -1.91
N LEU A 101 4.45 6.59 -1.00
CA LEU A 101 3.28 7.43 -0.72
C LEU A 101 2.90 8.29 -1.92
N SER A 102 3.88 8.87 -2.64
CA SER A 102 3.61 9.68 -3.84
C SER A 102 2.99 8.85 -4.98
N LYS A 103 3.48 7.61 -5.19
CA LYS A 103 2.87 6.68 -6.18
C LYS A 103 1.45 6.31 -5.79
N ALA A 104 1.21 6.04 -4.49
CA ALA A 104 -0.11 5.71 -3.98
C ALA A 104 -1.09 6.89 -4.08
N LEU A 105 -0.63 8.11 -3.77
CA LEU A 105 -1.44 9.33 -3.80
C LEU A 105 -2.08 9.54 -5.18
N ARG A 106 -1.28 9.48 -6.25
CA ARG A 106 -1.80 9.66 -7.61
C ARG A 106 -2.94 8.69 -7.91
N ARG A 107 -2.74 7.39 -7.66
CA ARG A 107 -3.78 6.37 -7.89
C ARG A 107 -5.02 6.61 -7.02
N THR A 108 -4.83 7.00 -5.77
CA THR A 108 -5.93 7.31 -4.86
C THR A 108 -6.76 8.48 -5.35
N LEU A 109 -6.13 9.55 -5.85
CA LEU A 109 -6.83 10.71 -6.41
C LEU A 109 -7.58 10.34 -7.70
N GLU A 110 -6.96 9.60 -8.62
CA GLU A 110 -7.60 9.10 -9.85
C GLU A 110 -8.85 8.25 -9.56
N LEU A 111 -8.83 7.45 -8.49
CA LEU A 111 -9.99 6.68 -8.06
C LEU A 111 -11.06 7.56 -7.39
N ALA A 112 -10.66 8.55 -6.61
CA ALA A 112 -11.58 9.50 -5.98
C ALA A 112 -12.32 10.37 -7.02
N GLU A 113 -11.65 10.80 -8.08
CA GLU A 113 -12.28 11.53 -9.21
C GLU A 113 -13.36 10.70 -9.92
N ARG A 114 -13.35 9.39 -9.75
CA ARG A 114 -14.33 8.44 -10.31
C ARG A 114 -15.36 7.97 -9.29
N ASP A 115 -15.47 8.63 -8.13
CA ASP A 115 -16.37 8.28 -7.03
C ASP A 115 -16.20 6.86 -6.49
N ILE A 116 -15.00 6.27 -6.63
CA ILE A 116 -14.70 4.95 -6.10
C ILE A 116 -14.51 5.05 -4.58
N ARG A 117 -15.32 4.30 -3.84
CA ARG A 117 -15.20 4.24 -2.38
C ARG A 117 -13.86 3.63 -1.97
N GLN A 118 -13.12 4.32 -1.11
CA GLN A 118 -11.81 3.85 -0.67
C GLN A 118 -11.74 3.75 0.85
N ARG A 119 -11.36 2.55 1.37
CA ARG A 119 -11.19 2.28 2.79
C ARG A 119 -9.79 1.74 3.05
N THR A 120 -9.06 2.39 3.94
CA THR A 120 -7.67 2.01 4.26
C THR A 120 -7.48 1.75 5.75
N LEU A 121 -6.91 0.59 6.07
CA LEU A 121 -6.46 0.21 7.40
C LEU A 121 -4.96 0.40 7.54
N TYR A 122 -4.54 1.06 8.62
CA TYR A 122 -3.15 1.17 9.04
C TYR A 122 -2.95 0.62 10.45
N GLN A 123 -1.70 0.38 10.83
CA GLN A 123 -1.37 0.18 12.24
C GLN A 123 -1.32 1.50 12.99
N HIS A 124 -1.62 1.49 14.30
CA HIS A 124 -1.55 2.70 15.15
C HIS A 124 -0.20 3.41 15.11
N SER A 125 0.89 2.70 14.83
CA SER A 125 2.23 3.26 14.67
C SER A 125 2.34 4.36 13.60
N VAL A 126 1.42 4.43 12.62
CA VAL A 126 1.41 5.53 11.64
C VAL A 126 1.05 6.87 12.25
N ARG A 127 0.38 6.90 13.42
CA ARG A 127 -0.02 8.12 14.12
C ARG A 127 1.18 8.99 14.57
N THR A 128 2.39 8.43 14.54
CA THR A 128 3.65 9.16 14.86
C THR A 128 4.52 9.39 13.64
N HIS A 129 4.10 8.98 12.43
CA HIS A 129 4.91 9.09 11.22
C HIS A 129 4.44 10.24 10.33
N GLY A 130 5.11 11.40 10.45
CA GLY A 130 4.72 12.64 9.77
C GLY A 130 4.43 12.51 8.27
N PRO A 131 5.31 11.89 7.45
CA PRO A 131 5.05 11.73 6.02
C PRO A 131 3.78 10.92 5.70
N THR A 132 3.47 9.87 6.49
CA THR A 132 2.25 9.10 6.30
C THR A 132 1.02 9.88 6.76
N LEU A 133 1.12 10.66 7.84
CA LEU A 133 0.02 11.53 8.28
C LEU A 133 -0.31 12.59 7.23
N ALA A 134 0.70 13.25 6.66
CA ALA A 134 0.50 14.23 5.58
C ALA A 134 -0.16 13.62 4.33
N TYR A 135 0.19 12.38 4.00
CA TYR A 135 -0.50 11.62 2.96
C TYR A 135 -1.97 11.33 3.33
N ILE A 136 -2.22 10.86 4.55
CA ILE A 136 -3.58 10.54 5.02
C ILE A 136 -4.46 11.79 5.02
N GLU A 137 -3.94 12.95 5.41
CA GLU A 137 -4.65 14.22 5.34
C GLU A 137 -5.12 14.53 3.91
N GLN A 138 -4.22 14.41 2.93
CA GLN A 138 -4.55 14.67 1.53
C GLN A 138 -5.62 13.70 0.99
N VAL A 139 -5.51 12.41 1.28
CA VAL A 139 -6.49 11.43 0.77
C VAL A 139 -7.82 11.51 1.51
N SER A 140 -7.83 11.86 2.80
CA SER A 140 -9.06 12.07 3.55
C SER A 140 -9.83 13.29 3.06
N ALA A 141 -9.14 14.34 2.59
CA ALA A 141 -9.76 15.51 1.98
C ALA A 141 -10.57 15.19 0.71
N VAL A 142 -10.26 14.09 0.03
CA VAL A 142 -11.01 13.61 -1.15
C VAL A 142 -11.94 12.43 -0.84
N GLY A 143 -12.28 12.21 0.44
CA GLY A 143 -13.29 11.24 0.85
C GLY A 143 -12.78 9.82 1.14
N VAL A 144 -11.47 9.58 1.18
CA VAL A 144 -10.93 8.28 1.57
C VAL A 144 -11.11 8.07 3.07
N GLU A 145 -11.74 6.97 3.44
CA GLU A 145 -11.91 6.58 4.85
C GLU A 145 -10.64 5.88 5.37
N VAL A 146 -10.05 6.40 6.44
CA VAL A 146 -8.85 5.81 7.05
C VAL A 146 -9.12 5.46 8.50
N ARG A 147 -8.77 4.22 8.88
CA ARG A 147 -8.84 3.73 10.26
C ARG A 147 -7.53 3.06 10.67
N THR A 148 -7.33 2.92 11.96
CA THR A 148 -6.12 2.30 12.51
C THR A 148 -6.43 1.21 13.52
N LEU A 149 -5.54 0.21 13.61
CA LEU A 149 -5.56 -0.90 14.57
C LEU A 149 -4.18 -1.08 15.20
N ASN A 150 -4.13 -1.65 16.39
CA ASN A 150 -2.89 -2.05 17.02
C ASN A 150 -2.18 -3.17 16.24
N GLU A 151 -2.92 -4.23 15.97
CA GLU A 151 -2.47 -5.37 15.18
C GLU A 151 -3.25 -5.42 13.88
N LEU A 152 -2.53 -5.56 12.78
CA LEU A 152 -3.09 -5.69 11.45
C LEU A 152 -2.51 -6.94 10.80
N PHE A 153 -3.33 -7.67 10.06
CA PHE A 153 -2.89 -8.77 9.22
C PHE A 153 -1.97 -8.26 8.10
N ASP A 154 -1.41 -9.17 7.30
CA ASP A 154 -0.51 -8.83 6.20
C ASP A 154 -1.14 -7.87 5.19
N ARG A 155 -0.29 -7.26 4.34
CA ARG A 155 -0.75 -6.35 3.31
C ARG A 155 -1.81 -7.00 2.44
N LEU A 156 -2.90 -6.27 2.22
CA LEU A 156 -4.01 -6.70 1.40
C LEU A 156 -4.52 -5.52 0.59
N ILE A 157 -4.75 -5.72 -0.71
CA ILE A 157 -5.40 -4.75 -1.59
C ILE A 157 -6.49 -5.49 -2.34
N ILE A 158 -7.73 -5.01 -2.28
CA ILE A 158 -8.87 -5.63 -2.97
C ILE A 158 -9.59 -4.57 -3.79
N PHE A 159 -9.81 -4.85 -5.07
CA PHE A 159 -10.62 -4.03 -5.97
C PHE A 159 -11.97 -4.72 -6.22
N ASP A 160 -13.07 -3.99 -6.03
CA ASP A 160 -14.45 -4.39 -6.31
C ASP A 160 -14.88 -5.74 -5.71
N ARG A 161 -14.18 -6.24 -4.69
CA ARG A 161 -14.34 -7.61 -4.17
C ARG A 161 -14.22 -8.70 -5.25
N LYS A 162 -13.44 -8.42 -6.31
CA LYS A 162 -13.24 -9.33 -7.45
C LYS A 162 -11.80 -9.78 -7.59
N ILE A 163 -10.85 -8.92 -7.28
CA ILE A 163 -9.41 -9.22 -7.35
C ILE A 163 -8.71 -8.76 -6.08
N ALA A 164 -7.89 -9.63 -5.51
CA ALA A 164 -7.08 -9.35 -4.34
C ALA A 164 -5.59 -9.50 -4.64
N PHE A 165 -4.78 -8.68 -3.98
CA PHE A 165 -3.32 -8.73 -4.00
C PHE A 165 -2.83 -8.94 -2.58
N ILE A 166 -2.02 -9.97 -2.38
CA ILE A 166 -1.35 -10.26 -1.11
C ILE A 166 0.15 -10.53 -1.34
N PRO A 167 1.04 -10.27 -0.36
CA PRO A 167 2.44 -10.65 -0.46
C PRO A 167 2.58 -12.17 -0.38
N ASP A 168 3.60 -12.73 -1.04
CA ASP A 168 3.99 -14.13 -0.83
C ASP A 168 5.12 -14.20 0.21
N PRO A 169 4.85 -14.69 1.44
CA PRO A 169 5.85 -14.74 2.51
C PRO A 169 7.03 -15.71 2.25
N ARG A 170 6.92 -16.55 1.23
CA ARG A 170 7.98 -17.47 0.81
C ARG A 170 9.07 -16.79 -0.01
N HIS A 171 8.84 -15.58 -0.48
CA HIS A 171 9.71 -14.80 -1.34
C HIS A 171 9.95 -13.40 -0.75
N ASP A 172 10.73 -12.57 -1.46
CA ASP A 172 10.91 -11.17 -1.06
C ASP A 172 9.58 -10.41 -1.20
N LEU A 173 9.07 -9.95 -0.06
CA LEU A 173 7.79 -9.23 0.06
C LEU A 173 7.73 -7.92 -0.73
N LYS A 174 8.88 -7.40 -1.20
CA LYS A 174 8.94 -6.18 -2.01
C LYS A 174 8.79 -6.46 -3.50
N THR A 175 9.26 -7.62 -3.93
CA THR A 175 9.36 -7.97 -5.35
C THR A 175 8.41 -9.07 -5.77
N THR A 176 7.61 -9.64 -4.84
CA THR A 176 6.63 -10.68 -5.15
C THR A 176 5.26 -10.39 -4.56
N ALA A 177 4.23 -10.73 -5.30
CA ALA A 177 2.84 -10.66 -4.87
C ALA A 177 2.01 -11.76 -5.54
N LEU A 178 0.97 -12.23 -4.87
CA LEU A 178 -0.08 -13.06 -5.45
C LEU A 178 -1.24 -12.18 -5.88
N THR A 179 -1.74 -12.37 -7.10
CA THR A 179 -3.09 -11.94 -7.50
C THR A 179 -4.04 -13.11 -7.34
N ILE A 180 -5.21 -12.83 -6.80
CA ILE A 180 -6.26 -13.81 -6.51
C ILE A 180 -7.56 -13.28 -7.10
N GLU A 181 -8.15 -14.03 -8.03
CA GLU A 181 -9.42 -13.72 -8.67
C GLU A 181 -10.52 -14.76 -8.32
N HIS A 182 -10.15 -15.81 -7.55
CA HIS A 182 -11.09 -16.82 -7.10
C HIS A 182 -12.17 -16.23 -6.17
N PRO A 183 -13.47 -16.28 -6.53
CA PRO A 183 -14.52 -15.54 -5.82
C PRO A 183 -14.63 -15.88 -4.33
N ALA A 184 -14.52 -17.16 -3.97
CA ALA A 184 -14.61 -17.59 -2.57
C ALA A 184 -13.44 -17.09 -1.73
N ILE A 185 -12.23 -17.06 -2.30
CA ILE A 185 -11.03 -16.56 -1.59
C ILE A 185 -11.10 -15.04 -1.44
N VAL A 186 -11.46 -14.33 -2.51
CA VAL A 186 -11.62 -12.87 -2.46
C VAL A 186 -12.73 -12.46 -1.49
N HIS A 187 -13.85 -13.18 -1.47
CA HIS A 187 -14.92 -12.98 -0.50
C HIS A 187 -14.43 -13.16 0.94
N TYR A 188 -13.67 -14.24 1.21
CA TYR A 188 -13.10 -14.49 2.54
C TYR A 188 -12.14 -13.36 2.96
N LEU A 189 -11.23 -12.94 2.08
CA LEU A 189 -10.29 -11.84 2.34
C LEU A 189 -11.01 -10.52 2.61
N ALA A 190 -12.08 -10.23 1.85
CA ALA A 190 -12.90 -9.04 2.06
C ALA A 190 -13.63 -9.09 3.41
N THR A 191 -14.12 -10.27 3.82
CA THR A 191 -14.75 -10.47 5.13
C THR A 191 -13.75 -10.25 6.28
N VAL A 192 -12.51 -10.75 6.14
CA VAL A 192 -11.44 -10.50 7.11
C VAL A 192 -11.15 -8.99 7.23
N PHE A 193 -11.10 -8.29 6.09
CA PHE A 193 -10.94 -6.84 6.08
C PHE A 193 -12.10 -6.14 6.79
N ASP A 194 -13.35 -6.49 6.49
CA ASP A 194 -14.54 -5.88 7.09
C ASP A 194 -14.60 -6.09 8.62
N HIS A 195 -14.24 -7.26 9.11
CA HIS A 195 -14.14 -7.52 10.56
C HIS A 195 -13.06 -6.66 11.22
N ALA A 196 -11.91 -6.49 10.58
CA ALA A 196 -10.86 -5.60 11.07
C ALA A 196 -11.33 -4.13 11.02
N TRP A 197 -12.02 -3.74 9.96
CA TRP A 197 -12.57 -2.40 9.79
C TRP A 197 -13.54 -1.99 10.89
N GLN A 198 -14.41 -2.90 11.32
CA GLN A 198 -15.38 -2.65 12.41
C GLN A 198 -14.71 -2.36 13.74
N ARG A 199 -13.57 -3.01 14.02
CA ARG A 199 -12.80 -2.84 15.27
C ARG A 199 -11.81 -1.67 15.19
N ALA A 200 -11.57 -1.13 14.02
CA ALA A 200 -10.57 -0.11 13.79
C ALA A 200 -11.08 1.28 14.19
N GLU A 201 -10.20 2.08 14.80
CA GLU A 201 -10.47 3.45 15.17
C GLU A 201 -10.32 4.40 13.98
N PRO A 202 -11.28 5.30 13.75
CA PRO A 202 -11.12 6.37 12.76
C PRO A 202 -9.85 7.19 13.02
N LEU A 203 -9.16 7.55 11.94
CA LEU A 203 -8.04 8.47 12.01
C LEU A 203 -8.48 9.83 11.48
N SER A 204 -8.96 10.69 12.39
CA SER A 204 -9.21 12.11 12.10
C SER A 204 -7.96 12.91 12.41
N ILE A 205 -7.43 13.64 11.43
CA ILE A 205 -6.28 14.53 11.63
C ILE A 205 -6.84 15.88 12.08
N THR A 206 -6.96 16.07 13.40
CA THR A 206 -7.18 17.39 13.98
C THR A 206 -5.82 18.03 14.31
N GLN A 207 -5.70 19.35 14.16
CA GLN A 207 -4.44 20.09 14.42
C GLN A 207 -3.84 19.87 15.81
N GLU A 208 -4.63 19.40 16.78
CA GLU A 208 -4.13 19.03 18.11
C GLU A 208 -3.28 17.75 18.14
N GLN A 209 -3.38 16.88 17.14
CA GLN A 209 -2.64 15.61 17.06
C GLN A 209 -1.24 15.76 16.44
N ALA A 210 -0.81 16.96 16.09
CA ALA A 210 0.58 17.27 15.70
C ALA A 210 1.59 17.14 16.87
N ARG A 211 1.13 16.91 18.11
CA ARG A 211 1.98 16.42 19.21
C ARG A 211 2.09 14.89 19.06
N PRO A 212 3.31 14.31 19.19
CA PRO A 212 3.45 12.86 19.19
C PRO A 212 2.48 12.30 20.24
N PRO A 213 1.51 11.45 19.85
CA PRO A 213 0.64 10.87 20.85
C PRO A 213 1.53 10.08 21.79
N LEU A 214 1.40 10.37 23.08
CA LEU A 214 1.79 9.41 24.11
C LEU A 214 1.17 8.10 23.66
N MET A 215 2.01 7.12 23.28
CA MET A 215 1.52 5.82 22.75
C MET A 215 0.41 5.35 23.67
N THR A 216 -0.74 5.03 23.07
CA THR A 216 -1.96 4.72 23.80
C THR A 216 -1.71 3.62 24.83
N ASP A 217 -2.38 3.66 25.96
CA ASP A 217 -2.35 2.58 26.96
C ASP A 217 -2.60 1.22 26.33
N GLU A 218 -3.33 1.16 25.24
CA GLU A 218 -3.60 -0.03 24.44
C GLU A 218 -2.35 -0.61 23.77
N THR A 219 -1.50 0.20 23.12
CA THR A 219 -0.21 -0.28 22.54
C THR A 219 0.68 -0.83 23.65
N ARG A 220 0.73 -0.15 24.79
CA ARG A 220 1.49 -0.62 25.96
C ARG A 220 0.95 -1.97 26.47
N ARG A 221 -0.36 -2.11 26.62
CA ARG A 221 -1.01 -3.37 27.02
C ARG A 221 -0.70 -4.49 26.03
N THR A 222 -0.78 -4.22 24.72
CA THR A 222 -0.47 -5.21 23.67
C THR A 222 1.00 -5.64 23.71
N VAL A 223 1.96 -4.71 23.89
CA VAL A 223 3.37 -5.05 24.07
C VAL A 223 3.56 -5.98 25.27
N LEU A 224 2.96 -5.68 26.41
CA LEU A 224 3.08 -6.48 27.62
C LEU A 224 2.41 -7.85 27.50
N ARG A 225 1.25 -7.94 26.83
CA ARG A 225 0.60 -9.20 26.53
C ARG A 225 1.48 -10.11 25.65
N LEU A 226 1.98 -9.60 24.54
CA LEU A 226 2.86 -10.35 23.65
C LEU A 226 4.17 -10.77 24.34
N MET A 227 4.67 -9.93 25.25
CA MET A 227 5.83 -10.29 26.09
C MET A 227 5.52 -11.50 27.00
N ILE A 228 4.35 -11.56 27.62
CA ILE A 228 3.90 -12.68 28.48
C ILE A 228 3.70 -13.94 27.64
N GLU A 229 3.18 -13.82 26.43
CA GLU A 229 3.04 -14.91 25.46
C GLU A 229 4.40 -15.48 24.97
N GLY A 230 5.53 -14.88 25.40
CA GLY A 230 6.87 -15.36 25.12
C GLY A 230 7.51 -14.80 23.84
N HIS A 231 6.91 -13.83 23.18
CA HIS A 231 7.48 -13.19 22.00
C HIS A 231 8.72 -12.38 22.34
N THR A 232 9.73 -12.40 21.46
CA THR A 232 10.93 -11.55 21.58
C THR A 232 10.59 -10.09 21.24
N ASP A 233 11.40 -9.13 21.72
CA ASP A 233 11.22 -7.70 21.42
C ASP A 233 11.23 -7.43 19.90
N ALA A 234 12.06 -8.18 19.15
CA ALA A 234 12.09 -8.07 17.69
C ALA A 234 10.80 -8.60 17.03
N ALA A 235 10.23 -9.69 17.53
CA ALA A 235 8.98 -10.24 17.03
C ALA A 235 7.80 -9.30 17.34
N ILE A 236 7.75 -8.76 18.57
CA ILE A 236 6.76 -7.77 18.99
C ILE A 236 6.87 -6.50 18.14
N ALA A 237 8.10 -6.00 17.93
CA ALA A 237 8.36 -4.83 17.11
C ALA A 237 7.85 -5.01 15.67
N LYS A 238 8.15 -6.17 15.06
CA LYS A 238 7.66 -6.52 13.72
C LYS A 238 6.13 -6.59 13.67
N ARG A 239 5.52 -7.26 14.65
CA ARG A 239 4.06 -7.46 14.72
C ARG A 239 3.29 -6.15 14.89
N LEU A 240 3.81 -5.21 15.69
CA LEU A 240 3.18 -3.93 15.97
C LEU A 240 3.62 -2.79 15.05
N GLY A 241 4.57 -3.03 14.14
CA GLY A 241 5.11 -2.00 13.24
C GLY A 241 5.83 -0.85 13.98
N ILE A 242 6.49 -1.16 15.11
CA ILE A 242 7.24 -0.20 15.93
C ILE A 242 8.71 -0.64 16.03
N SER A 243 9.60 0.23 16.56
CA SER A 243 11.00 -0.15 16.74
C SER A 243 11.18 -1.08 17.96
N ALA A 244 12.20 -1.98 17.91
CA ALA A 244 12.56 -2.81 19.07
C ALA A 244 12.93 -1.94 20.30
N ARG A 245 13.53 -0.76 20.07
CA ARG A 245 13.81 0.23 21.11
C ARG A 245 12.52 0.72 21.79
N THR A 246 11.47 0.94 21.02
CA THR A 246 10.16 1.34 21.54
C THR A 246 9.55 0.23 22.40
N VAL A 247 9.62 -1.03 21.93
CA VAL A 247 9.17 -2.20 22.71
C VAL A 247 9.93 -2.29 24.04
N SER A 248 11.28 -2.23 24.00
CA SER A 248 12.13 -2.27 25.19
C SER A 248 11.81 -1.13 26.16
N THR A 249 11.52 0.08 25.66
CA THR A 249 11.10 1.22 26.51
C THR A 249 9.78 0.94 27.24
N HIS A 250 8.80 0.33 26.58
CA HIS A 250 7.52 -0.03 27.25
C HIS A 250 7.69 -1.11 28.31
N ILE A 251 8.49 -2.15 27.99
CA ILE A 251 8.81 -3.22 28.93
C ILE A 251 9.59 -2.64 30.14
N GLY A 252 10.59 -1.78 29.91
CA GLY A 252 11.36 -1.14 30.95
C GLY A 252 10.51 -0.30 31.90
N ARG A 253 9.64 0.56 31.38
CA ARG A 253 8.70 1.35 32.20
C ARG A 253 7.74 0.50 33.02
N ALA A 254 7.29 -0.64 32.47
CA ALA A 254 6.43 -1.57 33.21
C ALA A 254 7.24 -2.29 34.31
N ALA A 255 8.49 -2.67 34.03
CA ALA A 255 9.39 -3.27 35.00
C ALA A 255 9.69 -2.33 36.16
N GLU A 256 9.96 -1.06 35.90
CA GLU A 256 10.14 -0.02 36.92
C GLU A 256 8.88 0.17 37.78
N ALA A 257 7.71 0.29 37.13
CA ALA A 257 6.43 0.49 37.83
C ALA A 257 6.05 -0.69 38.75
N LEU A 258 6.43 -1.92 38.39
CA LEU A 258 6.15 -3.15 39.15
C LEU A 258 7.39 -3.63 39.94
N ASN A 259 8.44 -2.81 40.02
CA ASN A 259 9.68 -3.13 40.72
C ASN A 259 10.26 -4.52 40.35
N SER A 260 10.21 -4.87 39.07
CA SER A 260 10.63 -6.16 38.53
C SER A 260 12.03 -6.08 37.98
N LYS A 261 12.92 -6.98 38.44
CA LYS A 261 14.34 -6.99 38.02
C LYS A 261 14.63 -7.90 36.81
N SER A 262 13.66 -8.69 36.38
CA SER A 262 13.80 -9.58 35.23
C SER A 262 12.48 -9.67 34.44
N ARG A 263 12.57 -10.09 33.17
CA ARG A 263 11.43 -10.31 32.28
C ARG A 263 10.44 -11.35 32.88
N ALA A 264 10.97 -12.40 33.51
CA ALA A 264 10.16 -13.44 34.16
C ALA A 264 9.41 -12.88 35.40
N GLN A 265 10.08 -12.07 36.22
CA GLN A 265 9.43 -11.40 37.37
C GLN A 265 8.35 -10.43 36.89
N LEU A 266 8.61 -9.68 35.83
CA LEU A 266 7.62 -8.78 35.23
C LEU A 266 6.40 -9.55 34.72
N ALA A 267 6.61 -10.64 33.98
CA ALA A 267 5.52 -11.48 33.51
C ALA A 267 4.66 -12.04 34.65
N TYR A 268 5.31 -12.51 35.71
CA TYR A 268 4.64 -12.99 36.91
C TYR A 268 3.83 -11.89 37.63
N ALA A 269 4.45 -10.73 37.82
CA ALA A 269 3.79 -9.59 38.46
C ALA A 269 2.58 -9.10 37.65
N LEU A 270 2.68 -9.05 36.32
CA LEU A 270 1.58 -8.68 35.42
C LEU A 270 0.44 -9.70 35.45
N ALA A 271 0.77 -10.99 35.50
CA ALA A 271 -0.23 -12.07 35.64
C ALA A 271 -1.02 -11.98 36.96
N GLN A 272 -0.36 -11.55 38.05
CA GLN A 272 -1.04 -11.35 39.34
C GLN A 272 -1.84 -10.04 39.47
N SER A 273 -1.44 -9.00 38.72
CA SER A 273 -1.98 -7.65 38.91
C SER A 273 -3.34 -7.40 38.27
N ARG A 274 -3.97 -8.39 37.62
CA ARG A 274 -5.23 -8.26 36.83
C ARG A 274 -5.24 -7.10 35.80
N LEU A 275 -4.15 -6.41 35.62
CA LEU A 275 -4.02 -5.27 34.67
C LEU A 275 -4.26 -5.68 33.20
N LEU A 276 -4.39 -6.97 32.93
CA LEU A 276 -4.68 -7.54 31.62
C LEU A 276 -6.10 -8.11 31.48
N GLU A 277 -6.87 -8.23 32.57
CA GLU A 277 -8.21 -8.83 32.54
C GLU A 277 -9.29 -7.89 31.95
N ASP A 278 -9.10 -6.57 32.01
CA ASP A 278 -10.04 -5.59 31.43
C ASP A 278 -10.05 -5.54 29.90
N ALA A 279 -9.29 -6.41 29.22
CA ALA A 279 -9.19 -6.49 27.77
C ALA A 279 -9.94 -7.68 27.14
N LEU A 280 -10.63 -8.50 27.97
CA LEU A 280 -11.38 -9.68 27.52
C LEU A 280 -12.91 -9.54 27.76
N SER A 281 -13.36 -8.36 28.15
CA SER A 281 -14.79 -8.06 28.31
C SER A 281 -15.35 -7.29 27.14
#